data_b3f93a828b6c23f3558deaa12f110ea4
#
_entry.id   b3f93a828b6c23f3558deaa12f110ea4
#
_cell.length_a   1.000
_cell.length_b   1.000
_cell.length_c   1.000
_cell.angle_alpha   90.00
_cell.angle_beta   90.00
_cell.angle_gamma   90.00
#
_symmetry.space_group_name_H-M   'P 1'
#
loop_
_entity.id
_entity.type
_entity.pdbx_description
1 polymer ?
#
loop_
_entity_poly.entity_id
_entity_poly.type
_entity_poly.pdbx_seq_one_letter_code
_entity_poly.pdbx_strand_id
1 'polypeptide(L)'
;MMALLAVPQFVFAFTSFVGWECMKLSRRFKAKKGDGRFGGSVHRARNWGKLVGIILAVWAFFSFIYGFTMGVRQFQVKHLTVYVPDLPEAFEGYRIVHFSDIHVGSYYGWRRHMPQRDVDSINAQHPDLICFTGDLQNVRPEELVPFKKTLSGLKAKDGVVSVLGNHDYTYYMNVDDEAEIRRIEEKVQQTEREMGWHLLMNERFVLHRGKDSIYVAGTENFKKPSRAEVAQALYGIRKGQFVLMLQHIPEMWKDMTPSRINEIYGSKDSVLVASQLTLSGHTHAGQMKFF
;
A
#
# COMPACT_ATOMS: atom_id res chain seq x y z
N MET A 1 6.52 -13.84 11.01
CA MET A 1 6.69 -14.87 12.06
C MET A 1 7.41 -14.35 13.30
N MET A 2 8.49 -13.56 13.18
CA MET A 2 9.18 -13.00 14.38
C MET A 2 8.26 -12.14 15.28
N ALA A 3 7.41 -11.28 14.74
CA ALA A 3 6.50 -10.44 15.52
C ALA A 3 5.49 -11.25 16.36
N LEU A 4 5.05 -12.41 15.88
CA LEU A 4 4.12 -13.29 16.59
C LEU A 4 4.65 -13.75 17.95
N LEU A 5 5.97 -13.92 18.06
CA LEU A 5 6.63 -14.36 19.30
C LEU A 5 7.23 -13.18 20.07
N ALA A 6 7.87 -12.23 19.37
CA ALA A 6 8.59 -11.13 20.00
C ALA A 6 7.68 -10.12 20.72
N VAL A 7 6.54 -9.76 20.10
CA VAL A 7 5.64 -8.75 20.68
C VAL A 7 4.99 -9.21 21.98
N PRO A 8 4.41 -10.42 22.10
CA PRO A 8 3.88 -10.92 23.36
C PRO A 8 4.95 -11.00 24.48
N GLN A 9 6.16 -11.44 24.14
CA GLN A 9 7.28 -11.51 25.11
C GLN A 9 7.69 -10.12 25.61
N PHE A 10 7.80 -9.14 24.69
CA PHE A 10 8.11 -7.77 25.05
C PHE A 10 7.04 -7.17 25.96
N VAL A 11 5.76 -7.34 25.63
CA VAL A 11 4.63 -6.87 26.43
C VAL A 11 4.66 -7.46 27.83
N PHE A 12 4.89 -8.78 27.95
CA PHE A 12 5.01 -9.44 29.25
C PHE A 12 6.21 -8.93 30.06
N ALA A 13 7.37 -8.80 29.44
CA ALA A 13 8.58 -8.33 30.12
C ALA A 13 8.41 -6.89 30.62
N PHE A 14 7.90 -6.00 29.75
CA PHE A 14 7.68 -4.59 30.07
C PHE A 14 6.69 -4.41 31.23
N THR A 15 5.52 -5.03 31.16
CA THR A 15 4.50 -4.92 32.23
C THR A 15 4.96 -5.54 33.53
N SER A 16 5.73 -6.64 33.47
CA SER A 16 6.34 -7.27 34.65
C SER A 16 7.36 -6.35 35.30
N PHE A 17 8.17 -5.66 34.51
CA PHE A 17 9.15 -4.68 35.00
C PHE A 17 8.45 -3.48 35.65
N VAL A 18 7.45 -2.91 35.00
CA VAL A 18 6.66 -1.79 35.56
C VAL A 18 6.02 -2.19 36.87
N GLY A 19 5.39 -3.37 36.95
CA GLY A 19 4.81 -3.88 38.19
C GLY A 19 5.85 -4.07 39.31
N TRP A 20 7.07 -4.46 38.94
CA TRP A 20 8.16 -4.59 39.93
C TRP A 20 8.64 -3.21 40.44
N GLU A 21 8.79 -2.22 39.57
CA GLU A 21 9.14 -0.84 39.98
C GLU A 21 8.05 -0.22 40.87
N CYS A 22 6.78 -0.40 40.52
CA CYS A 22 5.65 0.05 41.34
C CYS A 22 5.69 -0.57 42.76
N MET A 23 6.01 -1.85 42.86
CA MET A 23 6.18 -2.51 44.18
C MET A 23 7.36 -1.94 44.98
N LYS A 24 8.50 -1.67 44.33
CA LYS A 24 9.66 -1.02 44.99
C LYS A 24 9.30 0.35 45.55
N LEU A 25 8.65 1.18 44.73
CA LEU A 25 8.20 2.52 45.13
C LEU A 25 7.23 2.44 46.31
N SER A 26 6.22 1.57 46.22
CA SER A 26 5.26 1.35 47.32
C SER A 26 5.93 0.94 48.63
N ARG A 27 6.94 0.05 48.57
CA ARG A 27 7.72 -0.35 49.76
C ARG A 27 8.53 0.82 50.32
N ARG A 28 9.17 1.65 49.47
CA ARG A 28 9.92 2.83 49.92
C ARG A 28 9.01 3.87 50.60
N PHE A 29 7.83 4.12 50.06
CA PHE A 29 6.86 5.03 50.65
C PHE A 29 6.32 4.54 52.00
N LYS A 30 6.03 3.22 52.14
CA LYS A 30 5.62 2.61 53.42
C LYS A 30 6.72 2.65 54.45
N ALA A 31 7.96 2.39 54.11
CA ALA A 31 9.11 2.49 55.01
C ALA A 31 9.34 3.92 55.52
N LYS A 32 9.09 4.94 54.70
CA LYS A 32 9.27 6.35 55.05
C LYS A 32 8.16 6.91 55.96
N LYS A 33 6.98 6.23 56.01
CA LYS A 33 5.83 6.64 56.83
C LYS A 33 5.91 6.16 58.30
N GLY A 34 6.95 5.45 58.71
CA GLY A 34 7.26 5.17 60.12
C GLY A 34 6.16 4.42 60.89
N ASP A 35 5.37 3.59 60.24
CA ASP A 35 4.34 2.80 60.89
C ASP A 35 4.97 1.56 61.55
N GLY A 36 5.42 1.75 62.81
CA GLY A 36 6.15 0.79 63.65
C GLY A 36 5.36 -0.45 64.12
N ARG A 37 4.27 -0.81 63.43
CA ARG A 37 3.46 -2.01 63.71
C ARG A 37 3.67 -3.08 62.64
N PHE A 38 4.82 -3.74 62.68
CA PHE A 38 5.05 -4.95 61.87
C PHE A 38 5.30 -6.18 62.73
N GLY A 39 4.27 -6.65 63.46
CA GLY A 39 4.12 -8.01 63.93
C GLY A 39 3.00 -8.75 63.20
N GLY A 40 2.77 -8.47 61.93
CA GLY A 40 1.73 -9.10 61.12
C GLY A 40 2.32 -9.76 59.86
N SER A 41 1.81 -10.94 59.46
CA SER A 41 2.24 -11.75 58.34
C SER A 41 2.58 -10.87 57.14
N VAL A 42 3.79 -11.03 56.62
CA VAL A 42 4.24 -10.39 55.37
C VAL A 42 3.37 -10.93 54.25
N HIS A 43 2.23 -10.32 54.00
CA HIS A 43 1.49 -10.58 52.78
C HIS A 43 2.42 -10.32 51.61
N ARG A 44 2.85 -11.40 50.95
CA ARG A 44 3.77 -11.41 49.80
C ARG A 44 3.16 -10.52 48.73
N ALA A 45 3.64 -9.29 48.63
CA ALA A 45 3.12 -8.34 47.67
C ALA A 45 3.16 -8.97 46.24
N ARG A 46 2.01 -9.20 45.67
CA ARG A 46 1.87 -9.87 44.40
C ARG A 46 2.20 -8.87 43.29
N ASN A 47 3.10 -9.25 42.36
CA ASN A 47 3.39 -8.43 41.20
C ASN A 47 2.22 -8.53 40.20
N TRP A 48 1.25 -7.62 40.34
CA TRP A 48 0.10 -7.54 39.45
C TRP A 48 0.51 -7.27 37.99
N GLY A 49 1.66 -6.64 37.73
CA GLY A 49 2.21 -6.43 36.39
C GLY A 49 2.45 -7.73 35.63
N LYS A 50 2.77 -8.84 36.35
CA LYS A 50 2.90 -10.16 35.73
C LYS A 50 1.56 -10.70 35.22
N LEU A 51 0.49 -10.57 36.02
CA LEU A 51 -0.84 -11.03 35.60
C LEU A 51 -1.37 -10.22 34.42
N VAL A 52 -1.28 -8.90 34.51
CA VAL A 52 -1.65 -8.00 33.38
C VAL A 52 -0.81 -8.32 32.17
N GLY A 53 0.51 -8.53 32.34
CA GLY A 53 1.40 -8.90 31.24
C GLY A 53 1.03 -10.20 30.53
N ILE A 54 0.63 -11.23 31.30
CA ILE A 54 0.16 -12.49 30.72
C ILE A 54 -1.10 -12.26 29.89
N ILE A 55 -2.09 -11.53 30.44
CA ILE A 55 -3.35 -11.27 29.74
C ILE A 55 -3.10 -10.52 28.43
N LEU A 56 -2.29 -9.46 28.47
CA LEU A 56 -1.96 -8.66 27.28
C LEU A 56 -1.11 -9.44 26.28
N ALA A 57 -0.18 -10.27 26.73
CA ALA A 57 0.64 -11.11 25.85
C ALA A 57 -0.21 -12.17 25.14
N VAL A 58 -1.13 -12.81 25.86
CA VAL A 58 -2.08 -13.78 25.29
C VAL A 58 -3.01 -13.10 24.30
N TRP A 59 -3.55 -11.94 24.64
CA TRP A 59 -4.38 -11.14 23.73
C TRP A 59 -3.61 -10.75 22.45
N ALA A 60 -2.38 -10.24 22.59
CA ALA A 60 -1.53 -9.90 21.45
C ALA A 60 -1.27 -11.12 20.55
N PHE A 61 -0.92 -12.27 21.17
CA PHE A 61 -0.67 -13.51 20.44
C PHE A 61 -1.88 -13.94 19.61
N PHE A 62 -3.07 -13.98 20.20
CA PHE A 62 -4.29 -14.35 19.48
C PHE A 62 -4.72 -13.30 18.45
N SER A 63 -4.44 -12.00 18.69
CA SER A 63 -4.69 -10.94 17.71
C SER A 63 -3.84 -11.12 16.45
N PHE A 64 -2.57 -11.51 16.59
CA PHE A 64 -1.72 -11.85 15.44
C PHE A 64 -2.24 -13.08 14.70
N ILE A 65 -2.62 -14.15 15.41
CA ILE A 65 -3.20 -15.35 14.78
C ILE A 65 -4.48 -14.98 14.01
N TYR A 66 -5.37 -14.20 14.63
CA TYR A 66 -6.59 -13.72 13.97
C TYR A 66 -6.25 -12.91 12.71
N GLY A 67 -5.34 -11.95 12.78
CA GLY A 67 -4.91 -11.15 11.64
C GLY A 67 -4.38 -12.02 10.49
N PHE A 68 -3.53 -13.00 10.80
CA PHE A 68 -2.94 -13.90 9.80
C PHE A 68 -3.93 -14.90 9.18
N THR A 69 -4.99 -15.27 9.88
CA THR A 69 -5.93 -16.31 9.43
C THR A 69 -7.26 -15.74 8.98
N MET A 70 -7.92 -14.99 9.83
CA MET A 70 -9.27 -14.44 9.57
C MET A 70 -9.23 -13.03 8.99
N GLY A 71 -8.36 -12.15 9.51
CA GLY A 71 -8.24 -10.76 9.07
C GLY A 71 -7.91 -10.66 7.58
N VAL A 72 -6.97 -11.46 7.10
CA VAL A 72 -6.59 -11.49 5.68
C VAL A 72 -7.69 -12.00 4.75
N ARG A 73 -8.74 -12.64 5.28
CA ARG A 73 -9.90 -13.10 4.50
C ARG A 73 -11.01 -12.04 4.41
N GLN A 74 -10.93 -11.00 5.21
CA GLN A 74 -11.92 -9.92 5.21
C GLN A 74 -11.67 -9.00 4.02
N PHE A 75 -12.36 -9.29 2.93
CA PHE A 75 -12.33 -8.47 1.72
C PHE A 75 -13.45 -7.44 1.78
N GLN A 76 -13.14 -6.19 1.46
CA GLN A 76 -14.10 -5.09 1.46
C GLN A 76 -13.94 -4.25 0.19
N VAL A 77 -15.02 -4.08 -0.54
CA VAL A 77 -15.11 -3.07 -1.61
C VAL A 77 -15.58 -1.77 -0.99
N LYS A 78 -14.81 -0.70 -1.17
CA LYS A 78 -15.19 0.64 -0.73
C LYS A 78 -15.66 1.44 -1.92
N HIS A 79 -16.84 2.03 -1.82
CA HIS A 79 -17.38 2.92 -2.83
C HIS A 79 -17.16 4.37 -2.40
N LEU A 80 -16.56 5.16 -3.29
CA LEU A 80 -16.32 6.59 -3.09
C LEU A 80 -16.82 7.34 -4.31
N THR A 81 -17.67 8.34 -4.12
CA THR A 81 -18.05 9.26 -5.18
C THR A 81 -17.19 10.51 -5.08
N VAL A 82 -16.51 10.83 -6.18
CA VAL A 82 -15.64 12.00 -6.29
C VAL A 82 -16.31 13.00 -7.23
N TYR A 83 -16.50 14.23 -6.76
CA TYR A 83 -17.03 15.32 -7.56
C TYR A 83 -15.87 16.19 -8.03
N VAL A 84 -15.68 16.27 -9.32
CA VAL A 84 -14.60 17.05 -9.94
C VAL A 84 -15.20 18.03 -10.92
N PRO A 85 -15.06 19.35 -10.67
CA PRO A 85 -15.72 20.40 -11.47
C PRO A 85 -15.38 20.36 -12.97
N ASP A 86 -14.15 19.98 -13.31
CA ASP A 86 -13.64 20.01 -14.68
C ASP A 86 -13.82 18.66 -15.42
N LEU A 87 -14.58 17.71 -14.85
CA LEU A 87 -14.85 16.44 -15.52
C LEU A 87 -15.77 16.67 -16.71
N PRO A 88 -15.39 16.23 -17.94
CA PRO A 88 -16.25 16.31 -19.11
C PRO A 88 -17.56 15.52 -18.91
N GLU A 89 -18.67 16.07 -19.40
CA GLU A 89 -20.03 15.54 -19.18
C GLU A 89 -20.18 14.06 -19.60
N ALA A 90 -19.55 13.65 -20.70
CA ALA A 90 -19.59 12.26 -21.14
C ALA A 90 -18.93 11.25 -20.19
N PHE A 91 -18.19 11.73 -19.18
CA PHE A 91 -17.58 10.93 -18.13
C PHE A 91 -18.32 11.00 -16.79
N GLU A 92 -19.47 11.66 -16.73
CA GLU A 92 -20.31 11.62 -15.54
C GLU A 92 -20.74 10.18 -15.25
N GLY A 93 -20.62 9.77 -13.97
CA GLY A 93 -20.88 8.39 -13.56
C GLY A 93 -19.83 7.37 -14.01
N TYR A 94 -18.68 7.81 -14.55
CA TYR A 94 -17.58 6.93 -14.95
C TYR A 94 -17.05 6.15 -13.76
N ARG A 95 -17.05 4.82 -13.86
CA ARG A 95 -16.71 3.93 -12.77
C ARG A 95 -15.27 3.44 -12.89
N ILE A 96 -14.42 3.87 -11.96
CA ILE A 96 -13.04 3.41 -11.85
C ILE A 96 -12.95 2.42 -10.68
N VAL A 97 -12.38 1.25 -10.91
CA VAL A 97 -11.91 0.39 -9.82
C VAL A 97 -10.41 0.60 -9.67
N HIS A 98 -10.01 1.00 -8.49
CA HIS A 98 -8.61 1.18 -8.11
C HIS A 98 -8.18 0.09 -7.14
N PHE A 99 -7.04 -0.55 -7.42
CA PHE A 99 -6.37 -1.46 -6.51
C PHE A 99 -4.84 -1.31 -6.64
N SER A 100 -4.11 -1.76 -5.62
CA SER A 100 -2.66 -1.60 -5.51
C SER A 100 -2.06 -2.63 -4.56
N ASP A 101 -0.74 -2.73 -4.55
CA ASP A 101 0.03 -3.46 -3.52
C ASP A 101 -0.44 -4.90 -3.33
N ILE A 102 -0.67 -5.62 -4.44
CA ILE A 102 -1.18 -6.98 -4.39
C ILE A 102 -0.13 -7.98 -3.89
N HIS A 103 1.16 -7.71 -4.15
CA HIS A 103 2.26 -8.53 -3.66
C HIS A 103 2.00 -10.03 -3.79
N VAL A 104 1.85 -10.50 -5.03
CA VAL A 104 1.40 -11.88 -5.33
C VAL A 104 2.26 -12.96 -4.67
N GLY A 105 3.53 -12.68 -4.38
CA GLY A 105 4.42 -13.54 -3.63
C GLY A 105 3.93 -13.87 -2.21
N SER A 106 2.95 -13.15 -1.69
CA SER A 106 2.31 -13.41 -0.39
C SER A 106 1.19 -14.45 -0.45
N TYR A 107 0.75 -14.85 -1.64
CA TYR A 107 -0.40 -15.75 -1.85
C TYR A 107 -0.02 -17.21 -2.07
N TYR A 108 0.94 -17.71 -1.33
CA TYR A 108 1.32 -19.14 -1.38
C TYR A 108 0.46 -20.02 -0.46
N GLY A 109 0.50 -21.32 -0.70
CA GLY A 109 -0.20 -22.32 0.09
C GLY A 109 -1.72 -22.12 0.06
N TRP A 110 -2.36 -22.09 1.22
CA TRP A 110 -3.81 -21.94 1.36
C TRP A 110 -4.37 -20.59 0.90
N ARG A 111 -3.52 -19.56 0.70
CA ARG A 111 -3.91 -18.25 0.19
C ARG A 111 -3.95 -18.17 -1.34
N ARG A 112 -3.49 -19.18 -2.04
CA ARG A 112 -3.34 -19.17 -3.52
C ARG A 112 -4.64 -18.89 -4.28
N HIS A 113 -5.78 -19.12 -3.67
CA HIS A 113 -7.09 -18.85 -4.28
C HIS A 113 -7.59 -17.40 -4.10
N MET A 114 -6.94 -16.60 -3.22
CA MET A 114 -7.41 -15.25 -2.89
C MET A 114 -7.37 -14.29 -4.08
N PRO A 115 -6.31 -14.25 -4.92
CA PRO A 115 -6.30 -13.36 -6.09
C PRO A 115 -7.45 -13.61 -7.07
N GLN A 116 -7.95 -14.85 -7.18
CA GLN A 116 -9.14 -15.13 -8.00
C GLN A 116 -10.38 -14.45 -7.42
N ARG A 117 -10.59 -14.55 -6.10
CA ARG A 117 -11.70 -13.86 -5.41
C ARG A 117 -11.61 -12.34 -5.60
N ASP A 118 -10.40 -11.81 -5.55
CA ASP A 118 -10.16 -10.36 -5.69
C ASP A 118 -10.49 -9.92 -7.14
N VAL A 119 -10.06 -10.66 -8.15
CA VAL A 119 -10.42 -10.45 -9.56
C VAL A 119 -11.93 -10.55 -9.77
N ASP A 120 -12.59 -11.57 -9.22
CA ASP A 120 -14.03 -11.75 -9.33
C ASP A 120 -14.78 -10.58 -8.70
N SER A 121 -14.31 -10.10 -7.54
CA SER A 121 -14.89 -8.95 -6.82
C SER A 121 -14.71 -7.63 -7.59
N ILE A 122 -13.55 -7.42 -8.23
CA ILE A 122 -13.30 -6.26 -9.09
C ILE A 122 -14.22 -6.30 -10.30
N ASN A 123 -14.31 -7.43 -10.99
CA ASN A 123 -15.15 -7.60 -12.17
C ASN A 123 -16.65 -7.42 -11.85
N ALA A 124 -17.09 -7.85 -10.65
CA ALA A 124 -18.46 -7.65 -10.18
C ALA A 124 -18.86 -6.18 -9.99
N GLN A 125 -17.88 -5.25 -9.94
CA GLN A 125 -18.17 -3.81 -9.91
C GLN A 125 -18.52 -3.24 -11.28
N HIS A 126 -18.38 -4.02 -12.36
CA HIS A 126 -18.61 -3.58 -13.74
C HIS A 126 -17.89 -2.26 -14.07
N PRO A 127 -16.57 -2.17 -13.88
CA PRO A 127 -15.82 -0.93 -14.07
C PRO A 127 -15.81 -0.49 -15.54
N ASP A 128 -15.74 0.81 -15.73
CA ASP A 128 -15.37 1.39 -17.03
C ASP A 128 -13.85 1.27 -17.23
N LEU A 129 -13.07 1.57 -16.18
CA LEU A 129 -11.61 1.46 -16.17
C LEU A 129 -11.14 0.77 -14.89
N ILE A 130 -10.12 -0.06 -14.98
CA ILE A 130 -9.39 -0.57 -13.82
C ILE A 130 -8.03 0.11 -13.78
N CYS A 131 -7.66 0.67 -12.61
CA CYS A 131 -6.37 1.30 -12.37
C CYS A 131 -5.59 0.52 -11.33
N PHE A 132 -4.41 0.04 -11.70
CA PHE A 132 -3.45 -0.60 -10.80
C PHE A 132 -2.27 0.34 -10.54
N THR A 133 -1.96 0.61 -9.28
CA THR A 133 -0.92 1.57 -8.91
C THR A 133 0.33 0.95 -8.30
N GLY A 134 0.74 -0.22 -8.81
CA GLY A 134 2.05 -0.81 -8.54
C GLY A 134 2.12 -1.77 -7.37
N ASP A 135 3.31 -2.34 -7.18
CA ASP A 135 3.65 -3.39 -6.24
C ASP A 135 2.87 -4.69 -6.53
N LEU A 136 3.10 -5.21 -7.74
CA LEU A 136 2.51 -6.46 -8.21
C LEU A 136 3.21 -7.67 -7.59
N GLN A 137 4.55 -7.67 -7.56
CA GLN A 137 5.39 -8.71 -6.95
C GLN A 137 5.90 -8.31 -5.57
N ASN A 138 6.47 -9.27 -4.82
CA ASN A 138 7.18 -8.96 -3.59
C ASN A 138 8.65 -8.63 -3.86
N VAL A 139 9.34 -9.49 -4.62
CA VAL A 139 10.77 -9.36 -4.89
C VAL A 139 11.14 -9.81 -6.29
N ARG A 140 10.52 -10.88 -6.82
CA ARG A 140 10.97 -11.57 -8.05
C ARG A 140 9.86 -11.78 -9.06
N PRO A 141 10.11 -11.59 -10.37
CA PRO A 141 9.10 -11.78 -11.41
C PRO A 141 8.59 -13.22 -11.53
N GLU A 142 9.33 -14.22 -11.01
CA GLU A 142 8.84 -15.59 -10.97
C GLU A 142 7.60 -15.77 -10.10
N GLU A 143 7.38 -14.88 -9.15
CA GLU A 143 6.18 -14.83 -8.30
C GLU A 143 4.91 -14.62 -9.11
N LEU A 144 5.00 -13.94 -10.26
CA LEU A 144 3.87 -13.63 -11.13
C LEU A 144 3.35 -14.85 -11.89
N VAL A 145 4.21 -15.83 -12.20
CA VAL A 145 3.91 -16.96 -13.07
C VAL A 145 2.63 -17.71 -12.66
N PRO A 146 2.41 -18.07 -11.38
CA PRO A 146 1.21 -18.79 -10.96
C PRO A 146 -0.08 -17.99 -11.04
N PHE A 147 0.01 -16.64 -11.07
CA PHE A 147 -1.12 -15.73 -10.97
C PHE A 147 -1.44 -14.99 -12.26
N LYS A 148 -0.56 -15.05 -13.27
CA LYS A 148 -0.72 -14.37 -14.54
C LYS A 148 -2.08 -14.64 -15.19
N LYS A 149 -2.49 -15.92 -15.28
CA LYS A 149 -3.79 -16.29 -15.84
C LYS A 149 -4.97 -15.69 -15.05
N THR A 150 -4.88 -15.68 -13.73
CA THR A 150 -5.92 -15.10 -12.86
C THR A 150 -6.03 -13.59 -13.09
N LEU A 151 -4.90 -12.88 -13.06
CA LEU A 151 -4.86 -11.42 -13.23
C LEU A 151 -5.24 -10.97 -14.65
N SER A 152 -4.95 -11.78 -15.68
CA SER A 152 -5.46 -11.57 -17.04
C SER A 152 -6.99 -11.65 -17.13
N GLY A 153 -7.66 -12.15 -16.09
CA GLY A 153 -9.12 -12.22 -15.99
C GLY A 153 -9.82 -10.93 -15.58
N LEU A 154 -9.08 -9.85 -15.31
CA LEU A 154 -9.65 -8.52 -15.04
C LEU A 154 -10.37 -7.98 -16.29
N LYS A 155 -11.56 -7.39 -16.08
CA LYS A 155 -12.43 -6.92 -17.17
C LYS A 155 -12.97 -5.53 -16.88
N ALA A 156 -12.68 -4.60 -17.78
CA ALA A 156 -13.26 -3.27 -17.80
C ALA A 156 -13.55 -2.85 -19.24
N LYS A 157 -14.46 -1.90 -19.46
CA LYS A 157 -14.84 -1.44 -20.81
C LYS A 157 -13.66 -0.81 -21.55
N ASP A 158 -12.89 0.03 -20.82
CA ASP A 158 -11.74 0.76 -21.34
C ASP A 158 -10.40 0.08 -20.92
N GLY A 159 -10.49 -1.13 -20.37
CA GLY A 159 -9.33 -1.98 -20.05
C GLY A 159 -8.74 -1.75 -18.66
N VAL A 160 -7.52 -2.26 -18.50
CA VAL A 160 -6.72 -2.16 -17.26
C VAL A 160 -5.51 -1.29 -17.56
N VAL A 161 -5.28 -0.30 -16.72
CA VAL A 161 -4.11 0.59 -16.78
C VAL A 161 -3.28 0.41 -15.54
N SER A 162 -1.96 0.33 -15.69
CA SER A 162 -1.04 0.09 -14.59
C SER A 162 0.15 1.03 -14.58
N VAL A 163 0.74 1.20 -13.41
CA VAL A 163 2.10 1.73 -13.20
C VAL A 163 2.86 0.79 -12.28
N LEU A 164 4.19 0.84 -12.31
CA LEU A 164 5.03 0.03 -11.44
C LEU A 164 5.20 0.68 -10.06
N GLY A 165 5.28 -0.16 -9.02
CA GLY A 165 5.68 0.25 -7.67
C GLY A 165 7.15 -0.06 -7.37
N ASN A 166 7.61 0.26 -6.19
CA ASN A 166 9.02 0.07 -5.84
C ASN A 166 9.44 -1.40 -5.73
N HIS A 167 8.51 -2.31 -5.47
CA HIS A 167 8.76 -3.75 -5.47
C HIS A 167 8.81 -4.38 -6.87
N ASP A 168 8.34 -3.69 -7.89
CA ASP A 168 8.37 -4.16 -9.28
C ASP A 168 9.73 -3.91 -9.95
N TYR A 169 10.66 -3.28 -9.24
CA TYR A 169 12.06 -3.08 -9.62
C TYR A 169 13.01 -3.98 -8.82
N THR A 170 14.27 -4.02 -9.22
CA THR A 170 15.30 -4.83 -8.58
C THR A 170 15.85 -4.26 -7.27
N TYR A 171 15.35 -3.12 -6.81
CA TYR A 171 15.89 -2.41 -5.63
C TYR A 171 16.03 -3.29 -4.38
N TYR A 172 15.12 -4.25 -4.20
CA TYR A 172 15.12 -5.19 -3.05
C TYR A 172 15.87 -6.51 -3.34
N MET A 173 16.55 -6.58 -4.47
CA MET A 173 17.36 -7.74 -4.88
C MET A 173 18.85 -7.39 -4.76
N ASN A 174 19.66 -8.35 -4.33
CA ASN A 174 21.12 -8.22 -4.38
C ASN A 174 21.60 -8.53 -5.79
N VAL A 175 21.39 -7.61 -6.73
CA VAL A 175 21.84 -7.69 -8.11
C VAL A 175 22.54 -6.40 -8.45
N ASP A 176 23.83 -6.49 -8.84
CA ASP A 176 24.66 -5.34 -9.17
C ASP A 176 24.94 -5.24 -10.68
N ASP A 177 24.67 -6.32 -11.44
CA ASP A 177 24.85 -6.32 -12.89
C ASP A 177 23.70 -5.60 -13.58
N GLU A 178 24.01 -4.51 -14.25
CA GLU A 178 23.03 -3.68 -14.97
C GLU A 178 22.27 -4.44 -16.07
N ALA A 179 22.89 -5.41 -16.75
CA ALA A 179 22.22 -6.19 -17.77
C ALA A 179 21.17 -7.14 -17.15
N GLU A 180 21.51 -7.74 -16.01
CA GLU A 180 20.59 -8.58 -15.25
C GLU A 180 19.47 -7.76 -14.64
N ILE A 181 19.73 -6.56 -14.09
CA ILE A 181 18.73 -5.62 -13.59
C ILE A 181 17.70 -5.33 -14.70
N ARG A 182 18.16 -4.91 -15.88
CA ARG A 182 17.26 -4.63 -17.02
C ARG A 182 16.42 -5.83 -17.39
N ARG A 183 17.03 -7.02 -17.48
CA ARG A 183 16.33 -8.25 -17.85
C ARG A 183 15.21 -8.62 -16.86
N ILE A 184 15.45 -8.44 -15.57
CA ILE A 184 14.48 -8.73 -14.52
C ILE A 184 13.31 -7.75 -14.58
N GLU A 185 13.61 -6.45 -14.68
CA GLU A 185 12.60 -5.40 -14.76
C GLU A 185 11.77 -5.50 -16.03
N GLU A 186 12.39 -5.75 -17.19
CA GLU A 186 11.69 -6.01 -18.45
C GLU A 186 10.73 -7.19 -18.37
N LYS A 187 11.08 -8.24 -17.62
CA LYS A 187 10.22 -9.40 -17.42
C LYS A 187 8.94 -9.06 -16.66
N VAL A 188 9.00 -8.18 -15.65
CA VAL A 188 7.81 -7.67 -14.96
C VAL A 188 6.93 -6.90 -15.92
N GLN A 189 7.52 -5.91 -16.62
CA GLN A 189 6.83 -5.08 -17.59
C GLN A 189 6.18 -5.91 -18.71
N GLN A 190 6.92 -6.88 -19.25
CA GLN A 190 6.41 -7.79 -20.27
C GLN A 190 5.23 -8.61 -19.71
N THR A 191 5.33 -9.10 -18.46
CA THR A 191 4.25 -9.89 -17.84
C THR A 191 2.98 -9.08 -17.73
N GLU A 192 3.03 -7.80 -17.33
CA GLU A 192 1.86 -6.91 -17.29
C GLU A 192 1.25 -6.71 -18.68
N ARG A 193 2.08 -6.42 -19.70
CA ARG A 193 1.60 -6.28 -21.09
C ARG A 193 0.98 -7.57 -21.61
N GLU A 194 1.55 -8.73 -21.30
CA GLU A 194 1.01 -10.04 -21.67
C GLU A 194 -0.28 -10.40 -20.93
N MET A 195 -0.57 -9.79 -19.79
CA MET A 195 -1.87 -9.85 -19.12
C MET A 195 -2.92 -8.96 -19.80
N GLY A 196 -2.53 -8.17 -20.81
CA GLY A 196 -3.39 -7.23 -21.51
C GLY A 196 -3.53 -5.89 -20.80
N TRP A 197 -2.65 -5.58 -19.86
CA TRP A 197 -2.65 -4.30 -19.15
C TRP A 197 -1.89 -3.24 -19.91
N HIS A 198 -2.40 -2.01 -19.89
CA HIS A 198 -1.74 -0.85 -20.46
C HIS A 198 -0.80 -0.25 -19.40
N LEU A 199 0.44 -0.74 -19.39
CA LEU A 199 1.48 -0.25 -18.48
C LEU A 199 2.01 1.10 -18.94
N LEU A 200 1.91 2.10 -18.07
CA LEU A 200 2.41 3.47 -18.30
C LEU A 200 3.78 3.66 -17.63
N MET A 201 4.77 4.01 -18.43
CA MET A 201 6.16 4.24 -18.04
C MET A 201 6.55 5.69 -18.34
N ASN A 202 6.10 6.64 -17.48
CA ASN A 202 6.17 8.09 -17.73
C ASN A 202 5.41 8.49 -19.00
N GLU A 203 4.25 7.89 -19.20
CA GLU A 203 3.45 7.99 -20.41
C GLU A 203 2.02 8.40 -20.10
N ARG A 204 1.28 8.72 -21.15
CA ARG A 204 -0.15 8.99 -21.09
C ARG A 204 -0.84 8.49 -22.35
N PHE A 205 -2.14 8.28 -22.22
CA PHE A 205 -3.03 8.08 -23.37
C PHE A 205 -4.35 8.83 -23.14
N VAL A 206 -5.18 8.88 -24.17
CA VAL A 206 -6.44 9.61 -24.15
C VAL A 206 -7.60 8.63 -24.23
N LEU A 207 -8.54 8.74 -23.31
CA LEU A 207 -9.83 8.08 -23.39
C LEU A 207 -10.84 9.03 -24.03
N HIS A 208 -11.54 8.55 -25.06
CA HIS A 208 -12.55 9.30 -25.78
C HIS A 208 -13.95 8.75 -25.49
N ARG A 209 -14.91 9.66 -25.27
CA ARG A 209 -16.34 9.38 -25.20
C ARG A 209 -17.12 10.44 -25.99
N GLY A 210 -17.60 10.06 -27.17
CA GLY A 210 -18.21 11.02 -28.10
C GLY A 210 -17.24 12.14 -28.47
N LYS A 211 -17.59 13.37 -28.14
CA LYS A 211 -16.74 14.56 -28.36
C LYS A 211 -15.79 14.86 -27.22
N ASP A 212 -15.97 14.21 -26.09
CA ASP A 212 -15.23 14.48 -24.87
C ASP A 212 -14.05 13.51 -24.71
N SER A 213 -13.05 13.94 -23.97
CA SER A 213 -11.86 13.13 -23.69
C SER A 213 -11.28 13.46 -22.33
N ILE A 214 -10.65 12.44 -21.71
CA ILE A 214 -9.81 12.59 -20.52
C ILE A 214 -8.44 12.00 -20.79
N TYR A 215 -7.41 12.55 -20.15
CA TYR A 215 -6.07 12.00 -20.17
C TYR A 215 -5.89 11.05 -18.99
N VAL A 216 -5.32 9.87 -19.24
CA VAL A 216 -4.82 8.96 -18.22
C VAL A 216 -3.32 8.97 -18.33
N ALA A 217 -2.64 9.49 -17.30
CA ALA A 217 -1.19 9.59 -17.24
C ALA A 217 -0.65 8.71 -16.12
N GLY A 218 0.55 8.18 -16.29
CA GLY A 218 1.21 7.36 -15.27
C GLY A 218 2.70 7.59 -15.24
N THR A 219 3.29 7.54 -14.06
CA THR A 219 4.73 7.65 -13.88
C THR A 219 5.34 6.36 -13.40
N GLU A 220 6.61 6.17 -13.71
CA GLU A 220 7.45 5.20 -13.02
C GLU A 220 7.62 5.55 -11.54
N ASN A 221 8.35 4.73 -10.81
CA ASN A 221 8.50 4.88 -9.37
C ASN A 221 9.27 6.14 -8.97
N PHE A 222 8.79 6.83 -7.94
CA PHE A 222 9.34 8.12 -7.49
C PHE A 222 10.61 7.99 -6.65
N LYS A 223 10.71 6.94 -5.81
CA LYS A 223 11.85 6.70 -4.90
C LYS A 223 12.20 5.23 -4.87
N LYS A 224 13.50 4.92 -4.96
CA LYS A 224 14.04 3.57 -4.77
C LYS A 224 13.45 2.51 -5.73
N PRO A 225 13.71 2.61 -7.02
CA PRO A 225 14.51 3.63 -7.72
C PRO A 225 13.74 4.91 -8.01
N SER A 226 14.46 6.00 -8.26
CA SER A 226 13.86 7.27 -8.69
C SER A 226 13.91 7.36 -10.22
N ARG A 227 12.76 7.11 -10.86
CA ARG A 227 12.61 7.07 -12.33
C ARG A 227 11.39 7.84 -12.83
N ALA A 228 10.64 8.47 -11.93
CA ALA A 228 9.45 9.21 -12.29
C ALA A 228 9.80 10.49 -13.06
N GLU A 229 9.23 10.65 -14.26
CA GLU A 229 9.38 11.78 -15.14
C GLU A 229 8.00 12.44 -15.38
N VAL A 230 7.54 13.20 -14.37
CA VAL A 230 6.19 13.81 -14.40
C VAL A 230 6.02 14.75 -15.59
N ALA A 231 7.05 15.52 -15.93
CA ALA A 231 7.03 16.43 -17.07
C ALA A 231 6.77 15.67 -18.38
N GLN A 232 7.38 14.49 -18.57
CA GLN A 232 7.15 13.64 -19.74
C GLN A 232 5.73 13.09 -19.74
N ALA A 233 5.24 12.58 -18.61
CA ALA A 233 3.88 12.04 -18.51
C ALA A 233 2.80 13.07 -18.80
N LEU A 234 3.02 14.35 -18.47
CA LEU A 234 2.06 15.45 -18.66
C LEU A 234 2.37 16.33 -19.88
N TYR A 235 3.43 16.06 -20.63
CA TYR A 235 3.84 16.89 -21.75
C TYR A 235 2.73 17.03 -22.79
N GLY A 236 2.50 18.27 -23.24
CA GLY A 236 1.53 18.60 -24.31
C GLY A 236 0.06 18.53 -23.90
N ILE A 237 -0.28 18.23 -22.64
CA ILE A 237 -1.65 18.36 -22.14
C ILE A 237 -1.97 19.86 -21.96
N ARG A 238 -3.11 20.30 -22.48
CA ARG A 238 -3.50 21.70 -22.49
C ARG A 238 -4.31 22.06 -21.24
N LYS A 239 -4.25 23.33 -20.85
CA LYS A 239 -5.07 23.86 -19.77
C LYS A 239 -6.57 23.60 -20.05
N GLY A 240 -7.28 23.13 -19.03
CA GLY A 240 -8.71 22.78 -19.11
C GLY A 240 -8.98 21.32 -19.52
N GLN A 241 -7.94 20.53 -19.82
CA GLN A 241 -8.10 19.10 -20.05
C GLN A 241 -8.02 18.34 -18.74
N PHE A 242 -8.90 17.35 -18.56
CA PHE A 242 -8.94 16.52 -17.37
C PHE A 242 -7.83 15.47 -17.40
N VAL A 243 -7.12 15.32 -16.27
CA VAL A 243 -6.05 14.34 -16.09
C VAL A 243 -6.34 13.44 -14.89
N LEU A 244 -6.48 12.15 -15.16
CA LEU A 244 -6.38 11.08 -14.18
C LEU A 244 -4.92 10.62 -14.12
N MET A 245 -4.28 10.77 -12.96
CA MET A 245 -2.88 10.41 -12.77
C MET A 245 -2.74 9.15 -11.93
N LEU A 246 -1.92 8.21 -12.40
CA LEU A 246 -1.51 7.04 -11.66
C LEU A 246 -0.06 7.20 -11.22
N GLN A 247 0.20 6.96 -9.95
CA GLN A 247 1.53 6.92 -9.37
C GLN A 247 1.55 5.93 -8.21
N HIS A 248 2.70 5.33 -7.91
CA HIS A 248 2.74 4.40 -6.80
C HIS A 248 2.88 5.12 -5.46
N ILE A 249 3.88 6.00 -5.30
CA ILE A 249 4.22 6.66 -4.03
C ILE A 249 3.43 7.96 -3.87
N PRO A 250 2.50 8.08 -2.87
CA PRO A 250 1.63 9.25 -2.72
C PRO A 250 2.39 10.56 -2.50
N GLU A 251 3.58 10.52 -1.90
CA GLU A 251 4.38 11.70 -1.60
C GLU A 251 4.74 12.51 -2.84
N MET A 252 4.81 11.89 -4.02
CA MET A 252 5.07 12.55 -5.29
C MET A 252 4.03 13.62 -5.63
N TRP A 253 2.81 13.49 -5.11
CA TRP A 253 1.74 14.47 -5.31
C TRP A 253 2.18 15.91 -4.99
N LYS A 254 3.05 16.10 -3.99
CA LYS A 254 3.56 17.41 -3.58
C LYS A 254 4.35 18.12 -4.70
N ASP A 255 4.97 17.33 -5.57
CA ASP A 255 5.81 17.81 -6.67
C ASP A 255 5.04 17.95 -8.00
N MET A 256 3.72 17.65 -7.99
CA MET A 256 2.89 17.60 -9.20
C MET A 256 2.14 18.89 -9.53
N THR A 257 2.43 20.01 -8.87
CA THR A 257 1.92 21.30 -9.30
C THR A 257 2.68 21.81 -10.54
N PRO A 258 2.04 22.49 -11.50
CA PRO A 258 2.71 22.98 -12.70
C PRO A 258 3.93 23.85 -12.41
N SER A 259 3.87 24.70 -11.38
CA SER A 259 5.01 25.52 -10.95
C SER A 259 6.19 24.66 -10.47
N ARG A 260 5.90 23.65 -9.65
CA ARG A 260 6.94 22.76 -9.09
C ARG A 260 7.55 21.87 -10.16
N ILE A 261 6.75 21.33 -11.08
CA ILE A 261 7.23 20.54 -12.20
C ILE A 261 8.17 21.38 -13.07
N ASN A 262 7.76 22.60 -13.43
CA ASN A 262 8.57 23.49 -14.23
C ASN A 262 9.86 23.96 -13.52
N GLU A 263 9.85 24.06 -12.19
CA GLU A 263 11.04 24.33 -11.38
C GLU A 263 12.04 23.16 -11.43
N ILE A 264 11.55 21.91 -11.31
CA ILE A 264 12.41 20.72 -11.27
C ILE A 264 12.97 20.38 -12.67
N TYR A 265 12.12 20.41 -13.70
CA TYR A 265 12.46 19.93 -15.05
C TYR A 265 12.79 21.05 -16.05
N GLY A 266 12.63 22.33 -15.64
CA GLY A 266 12.92 23.50 -16.45
C GLY A 266 11.76 23.91 -17.38
N SER A 267 11.80 25.19 -17.83
CA SER A 267 10.72 25.78 -18.62
C SER A 267 10.64 25.34 -20.10
N LYS A 268 11.59 24.54 -20.59
CA LYS A 268 11.58 24.05 -21.98
C LYS A 268 10.47 23.03 -22.23
N ASP A 269 10.09 22.28 -21.19
CA ASP A 269 9.02 21.29 -21.21
C ASP A 269 7.86 21.76 -20.34
N SER A 270 7.38 22.99 -20.55
CA SER A 270 6.37 23.62 -19.71
C SER A 270 5.12 22.74 -19.60
N VAL A 271 4.89 22.20 -18.40
CA VAL A 271 3.65 21.52 -18.02
C VAL A 271 2.63 22.60 -17.67
N LEU A 272 1.49 22.56 -18.32
CA LEU A 272 0.43 23.57 -18.19
C LEU A 272 -0.69 23.15 -17.22
N VAL A 273 -0.69 21.88 -16.82
CA VAL A 273 -1.78 21.27 -16.06
C VAL A 273 -1.26 20.47 -14.86
N ALA A 274 -2.07 20.47 -13.80
CA ALA A 274 -1.98 19.47 -12.73
C ALA A 274 -3.03 18.39 -12.96
N SER A 275 -2.84 17.23 -12.31
CA SER A 275 -3.90 16.21 -12.30
C SER A 275 -5.06 16.65 -11.42
N GLN A 276 -6.29 16.44 -11.89
CA GLN A 276 -7.50 16.67 -11.11
C GLN A 276 -7.82 15.50 -10.19
N LEU A 277 -7.43 14.29 -10.58
CA LEU A 277 -7.55 13.09 -9.75
C LEU A 277 -6.25 12.30 -9.81
N THR A 278 -5.69 11.97 -8.65
CA THR A 278 -4.49 11.12 -8.54
C THR A 278 -4.81 9.88 -7.74
N LEU A 279 -4.43 8.71 -8.28
CA LEU A 279 -4.51 7.42 -7.62
C LEU A 279 -3.11 6.95 -7.24
N SER A 280 -2.96 6.41 -6.02
CA SER A 280 -1.67 5.91 -5.53
C SER A 280 -1.82 4.74 -4.56
N GLY A 281 -0.74 3.97 -4.38
CA GLY A 281 -0.61 2.83 -3.50
C GLY A 281 0.39 3.04 -2.37
N HIS A 282 1.33 2.10 -2.20
CA HIS A 282 2.52 2.14 -1.35
C HIS A 282 2.28 2.10 0.17
N THR A 283 1.30 2.83 0.69
CA THR A 283 1.09 2.99 2.14
C THR A 283 0.33 1.84 2.78
N HIS A 284 -0.18 0.89 1.98
CA HIS A 284 -1.00 -0.26 2.42
C HIS A 284 -2.18 0.15 3.33
N ALA A 285 -2.67 1.37 3.21
CA ALA A 285 -3.75 1.95 4.02
C ALA A 285 -3.56 1.77 5.54
N GLY A 286 -2.31 1.61 6.00
CA GLY A 286 -1.99 1.32 7.40
C GLY A 286 -2.46 -0.08 7.80
N GLN A 287 -1.84 -1.13 7.26
CA GLN A 287 -2.18 -2.55 7.49
C GLN A 287 -2.41 -2.95 8.96
N MET A 288 -1.80 -2.24 9.90
CA MET A 288 -2.01 -2.44 11.33
C MET A 288 -2.69 -1.20 11.92
N LYS A 289 -4.03 -1.22 11.96
CA LYS A 289 -4.81 -0.24 12.70
C LYS A 289 -5.04 -0.77 14.11
N PHE A 290 -4.53 -0.06 15.11
CA PHE A 290 -4.77 -0.37 16.52
C PHE A 290 -6.07 0.26 17.06
N PHE A 291 -6.81 1.03 16.23
CA PHE A 291 -8.05 1.72 16.60
C PHE A 291 -9.07 1.69 15.46
#